data_0cb21cc6f97d6d88512ce23b0f6a04fc
#
_entry.id   0cb21cc6f97d6d88512ce23b0f6a04fc
#
_cell.length_a   1.000
_cell.length_b   1.000
_cell.length_c   1.000
_cell.angle_alpha   90.00
_cell.angle_beta   90.00
_cell.angle_gamma   90.00
#
_symmetry.space_group_name_H-M   'P 1'
#
loop_
_entity.id
_entity.type
_entity.pdbx_description
1 polymer ?
#
loop_
_entity_poly.entity_id
_entity_poly.type
_entity_poly.pdbx_seq_one_letter_code
_entity_poly.pdbx_strand_id
1 'polypeptide(L)'
;MQSTIMLDGGKEVKLAANAATPFRFKQLFGKDLLRIFNDSSKDEEEMIGLADTVTELAFIMNSQAEGKDMSRLSMDEFYSWLEGYEPMDFIVKAQEVINVYLSSTQVTATAKKKPN
;
A
#
# COMPACT_ATOMS: atom_id res chain seq x y z
N MET A 1 -3.08 5.54 -9.81
CA MET A 1 -2.21 6.62 -9.26
C MET A 1 -0.85 6.04 -8.94
N GLN A 2 0.20 6.71 -9.39
CA GLN A 2 1.57 6.31 -9.12
C GLN A 2 2.28 7.43 -8.39
N SER A 3 3.11 7.06 -7.41
CA SER A 3 3.85 8.02 -6.62
C SER A 3 5.18 7.39 -6.19
N THR A 4 6.09 8.22 -5.71
CA THR A 4 7.35 7.74 -5.16
C THR A 4 7.47 8.24 -3.74
N ILE A 5 7.81 7.35 -2.83
CA ILE A 5 8.12 7.77 -1.46
C ILE A 5 9.63 7.61 -1.23
N MET A 6 10.15 8.43 -0.33
CA MET A 6 11.57 8.39 0.03
C MET A 6 11.69 7.82 1.43
N LEU A 7 12.36 6.69 1.55
CA LEU A 7 12.62 6.10 2.87
C LEU A 7 13.75 6.85 3.56
N ASP A 8 13.79 6.73 4.87
CA ASP A 8 14.91 7.25 5.63
C ASP A 8 16.18 6.56 5.13
N GLY A 9 17.23 7.33 4.89
CA GLY A 9 18.43 6.80 4.28
C GLY A 9 18.51 7.03 2.78
N GLY A 10 17.46 7.59 2.18
CA GLY A 10 17.49 8.05 0.80
C GLY A 10 17.03 7.07 -0.26
N LYS A 11 16.54 5.91 0.13
CA LYS A 11 16.05 4.92 -0.83
C LYS A 11 14.67 5.31 -1.34
N GLU A 12 14.50 5.34 -2.65
CA GLU A 12 13.23 5.65 -3.27
C GLU A 12 12.42 4.37 -3.53
N VAL A 13 11.12 4.44 -3.29
CA VAL A 13 10.22 3.32 -3.54
C VAL A 13 9.04 3.82 -4.36
N LYS A 14 8.87 3.26 -5.54
CA LYS A 14 7.72 3.60 -6.40
C LYS A 14 6.52 2.80 -5.96
N LEU A 15 5.38 3.48 -5.87
CA LEU A 15 4.12 2.87 -5.46
C LEU A 15 3.06 3.21 -6.49
N ALA A 16 2.26 2.23 -6.86
CA ALA A 16 1.13 2.44 -7.75
C ALA A 16 -0.11 1.77 -7.18
N ALA A 17 -1.20 2.51 -7.10
CA ALA A 17 -2.47 2.01 -6.60
C ALA A 17 -3.53 2.17 -7.68
N ASN A 18 -4.42 1.19 -7.76
CA ASN A 18 -5.55 1.21 -8.69
C ASN A 18 -6.67 0.33 -8.13
N ALA A 19 -7.72 0.13 -8.90
CA ALA A 19 -8.87 -0.65 -8.45
C ALA A 19 -8.53 -2.09 -8.10
N ALA A 20 -7.46 -2.64 -8.67
CA ALA A 20 -7.06 -4.01 -8.40
C ALA A 20 -6.29 -4.15 -7.08
N THR A 21 -5.77 -3.06 -6.54
CA THR A 21 -4.92 -3.10 -5.35
C THR A 21 -5.56 -3.85 -4.17
N PRO A 22 -6.80 -3.52 -3.74
CA PRO A 22 -7.39 -4.22 -2.61
C PRO A 22 -7.65 -5.70 -2.90
N PHE A 23 -7.95 -6.03 -4.15
CA PHE A 23 -8.19 -7.42 -4.52
C PHE A 23 -6.90 -8.23 -4.55
N ARG A 24 -5.82 -7.65 -5.09
CA ARG A 24 -4.51 -8.30 -5.08
C ARG A 24 -4.00 -8.49 -3.65
N PHE A 25 -4.21 -7.48 -2.82
CA PHE A 25 -3.84 -7.55 -1.42
C PHE A 25 -4.58 -8.69 -0.72
N LYS A 26 -5.89 -8.75 -0.90
CA LYS A 26 -6.70 -9.80 -0.29
C LYS A 26 -6.29 -11.19 -0.77
N GLN A 27 -6.00 -11.30 -2.06
CA GLN A 27 -5.62 -12.58 -2.66
C GLN A 27 -4.34 -13.13 -2.02
N LEU A 28 -3.36 -12.27 -1.76
CA LEU A 28 -2.07 -12.70 -1.24
C LEU A 28 -2.06 -12.79 0.30
N PHE A 29 -2.66 -11.81 0.97
CA PHE A 29 -2.56 -11.69 2.43
C PHE A 29 -3.83 -12.06 3.18
N GLY A 30 -4.94 -12.27 2.48
CA GLY A 30 -6.18 -12.70 3.11
C GLY A 30 -6.89 -11.63 3.93
N LYS A 31 -6.52 -10.36 3.74
CA LYS A 31 -7.10 -9.25 4.51
C LYS A 31 -7.86 -8.31 3.56
N ASP A 32 -8.86 -7.65 4.10
CA ASP A 32 -9.69 -6.73 3.33
C ASP A 32 -9.28 -5.29 3.64
N LEU A 33 -8.55 -4.66 2.71
CA LEU A 33 -8.09 -3.28 2.88
C LEU A 33 -9.23 -2.28 3.03
N LEU A 34 -10.30 -2.48 2.27
CA LEU A 34 -11.43 -1.57 2.34
C LEU A 34 -12.03 -1.55 3.73
N ARG A 35 -12.09 -2.72 4.35
CA ARG A 35 -12.63 -2.83 5.70
C ARG A 35 -11.67 -2.25 6.73
N ILE A 36 -10.38 -2.51 6.56
CA ILE A 36 -9.34 -2.04 7.49
C ILE A 36 -9.30 -0.52 7.51
N PHE A 37 -9.29 0.12 6.33
CA PHE A 37 -9.11 1.56 6.24
C PHE A 37 -10.42 2.34 6.26
N ASN A 38 -11.55 1.64 6.29
CA ASN A 38 -12.85 2.30 6.36
C ASN A 38 -13.21 2.71 7.79
N ASP A 39 -12.52 2.15 8.75
CA ASP A 39 -12.71 2.51 10.15
C ASP A 39 -11.89 3.75 10.44
N SER A 40 -12.53 4.91 10.38
CA SER A 40 -11.86 6.20 10.53
C SER A 40 -11.56 6.57 11.97
N SER A 41 -11.94 5.76 12.92
CA SER A 41 -11.75 6.06 14.33
C SER A 41 -10.43 5.54 14.90
N LYS A 42 -9.54 5.07 14.04
CA LYS A 42 -8.28 4.49 14.50
C LYS A 42 -7.37 5.55 15.11
N ASP A 43 -6.89 5.27 16.32
CA ASP A 43 -5.92 6.10 17.00
C ASP A 43 -4.49 5.63 16.67
N GLU A 44 -3.51 6.27 17.33
CA GLU A 44 -2.11 5.94 17.06
C GLU A 44 -1.77 4.49 17.38
N GLU A 45 -2.32 3.95 18.46
CA GLU A 45 -2.07 2.55 18.82
C GLU A 45 -2.59 1.60 17.75
N GLU A 46 -3.77 1.89 17.22
CA GLU A 46 -4.35 1.06 16.16
C GLU A 46 -3.54 1.19 14.88
N MET A 47 -3.02 2.38 14.60
CA MET A 47 -2.15 2.56 13.44
C MET A 47 -0.85 1.77 13.57
N ILE A 48 -0.28 1.71 14.77
CA ILE A 48 0.89 0.88 15.03
C ILE A 48 0.55 -0.58 14.80
N GLY A 49 -0.65 -1.00 15.22
CA GLY A 49 -1.13 -2.35 14.97
C GLY A 49 -1.33 -2.70 13.51
N LEU A 50 -1.35 -1.69 12.64
CA LEU A 50 -1.45 -1.88 11.19
C LEU A 50 -0.09 -1.89 10.50
N ALA A 51 1.00 -1.88 11.25
CA ALA A 51 2.34 -1.82 10.68
C ALA A 51 2.59 -2.91 9.64
N ASP A 52 2.20 -4.14 9.96
CA ASP A 52 2.35 -5.24 9.01
C ASP A 52 1.52 -5.00 7.76
N THR A 53 0.30 -4.54 7.94
CA THR A 53 -0.61 -4.26 6.82
C THR A 53 -0.04 -3.18 5.90
N VAL A 54 0.56 -2.13 6.49
CA VAL A 54 1.17 -1.06 5.69
C VAL A 54 2.33 -1.60 4.87
N THR A 55 3.18 -2.41 5.46
CA THR A 55 4.31 -3.01 4.75
C THR A 55 3.82 -3.93 3.63
N GLU A 56 2.81 -4.74 3.91
CA GLU A 56 2.21 -5.62 2.91
C GLU A 56 1.60 -4.82 1.76
N LEU A 57 0.92 -3.73 2.09
CA LEU A 57 0.34 -2.85 1.08
C LEU A 57 1.43 -2.21 0.22
N ALA A 58 2.52 -1.77 0.84
CA ALA A 58 3.65 -1.21 0.10
C ALA A 58 4.21 -2.21 -0.89
N PHE A 59 4.30 -3.49 -0.51
CA PHE A 59 4.75 -4.53 -1.42
C PHE A 59 3.84 -4.65 -2.64
N ILE A 60 2.54 -4.70 -2.43
CA ILE A 60 1.58 -4.80 -3.55
C ILE A 60 1.72 -3.59 -4.47
N MET A 61 1.72 -2.39 -3.90
CA MET A 61 1.80 -1.17 -4.69
C MET A 61 3.15 -1.01 -5.40
N ASN A 62 4.23 -1.43 -4.76
CA ASN A 62 5.55 -1.40 -5.40
C ASN A 62 5.60 -2.40 -6.55
N SER A 63 5.06 -3.59 -6.35
CA SER A 63 5.02 -4.60 -7.41
C SER A 63 4.23 -4.10 -8.61
N GLN A 64 3.12 -3.41 -8.38
CA GLN A 64 2.34 -2.81 -9.45
C GLN A 64 3.11 -1.71 -10.17
N ALA A 65 3.82 -0.85 -9.41
CA ALA A 65 4.61 0.22 -10.00
C ALA A 65 5.75 -0.31 -10.86
N GLU A 66 6.34 -1.43 -10.46
CA GLU A 66 7.44 -2.03 -11.19
C GLU A 66 6.98 -2.90 -12.37
N GLY A 67 5.68 -3.02 -12.56
CA GLY A 67 5.15 -3.78 -13.69
C GLY A 67 5.30 -5.28 -13.57
N LYS A 68 5.36 -5.80 -12.35
CA LYS A 68 5.49 -7.24 -12.13
C LYS A 68 4.21 -7.96 -12.53
N ASP A 69 4.36 -9.24 -12.86
CA ASP A 69 3.22 -10.10 -13.12
C ASP A 69 2.49 -10.38 -11.81
N MET A 70 1.41 -9.62 -11.59
CA MET A 70 0.68 -9.69 -10.33
C MET A 70 0.01 -11.05 -10.12
N SER A 71 -0.20 -11.82 -11.17
CA SER A 71 -0.79 -13.15 -11.03
C SER A 71 0.19 -14.16 -10.44
N ARG A 72 1.47 -13.81 -10.40
CA ARG A 72 2.52 -14.69 -9.90
C ARG A 72 3.08 -14.28 -8.56
N LEU A 73 2.52 -13.25 -7.94
CA LEU A 73 2.98 -12.85 -6.61
C LEU A 73 2.78 -13.96 -5.60
N SER A 74 3.76 -14.13 -4.72
CA SER A 74 3.73 -15.17 -3.70
C SER A 74 4.29 -14.62 -2.40
N MET A 75 4.06 -15.36 -1.32
CA MET A 75 4.65 -14.99 -0.03
C MET A 75 6.17 -15.07 -0.07
N ASP A 76 6.73 -16.01 -0.85
CA ASP A 76 8.18 -16.09 -1.01
C ASP A 76 8.74 -14.82 -1.64
N GLU A 77 8.05 -14.28 -2.64
CA GLU A 77 8.47 -13.02 -3.25
C GLU A 77 8.36 -11.86 -2.26
N PHE A 78 7.33 -11.87 -1.44
CA PHE A 78 7.16 -10.84 -0.41
C PHE A 78 8.34 -10.89 0.57
N TYR A 79 8.71 -12.06 1.05
CA TYR A 79 9.82 -12.18 1.98
C TYR A 79 11.15 -11.80 1.33
N SER A 80 11.36 -12.19 0.07
CA SER A 80 12.56 -11.78 -0.67
C SER A 80 12.65 -10.26 -0.80
N TRP A 81 11.51 -9.64 -1.07
CA TRP A 81 11.42 -8.18 -1.17
C TRP A 81 11.75 -7.52 0.19
N LEU A 82 11.23 -8.09 1.27
CA LEU A 82 11.47 -7.56 2.62
C LEU A 82 12.95 -7.57 3.00
N GLU A 83 13.70 -8.53 2.48
CA GLU A 83 15.13 -8.63 2.80
C GLU A 83 15.92 -7.42 2.33
N GLY A 84 15.38 -6.64 1.42
CA GLY A 84 16.02 -5.42 0.96
C GLY A 84 15.72 -4.19 1.81
N TYR A 85 14.98 -4.33 2.90
CA TYR A 85 14.54 -3.19 3.70
C TYR A 85 14.78 -3.44 5.18
N GLU A 86 14.76 -2.35 5.95
CA GLU A 86 14.83 -2.44 7.41
C GLU A 86 13.43 -2.56 7.99
N PRO A 87 13.28 -3.15 9.19
CA PRO A 87 11.94 -3.41 9.74
C PRO A 87 11.06 -2.18 9.88
N MET A 88 11.65 -1.02 10.14
CA MET A 88 10.87 0.19 10.37
C MET A 88 10.68 1.05 9.13
N ASP A 89 11.26 0.66 7.99
CA ASP A 89 11.26 1.52 6.79
C ASP A 89 9.87 1.99 6.40
N PHE A 90 8.92 1.07 6.31
CA PHE A 90 7.57 1.43 5.87
C PHE A 90 6.69 1.87 7.03
N ILE A 91 7.02 1.46 8.24
CA ILE A 91 6.27 1.84 9.43
C ILE A 91 6.39 3.34 9.67
N VAL A 92 7.61 3.89 9.57
CA VAL A 92 7.81 5.33 9.76
C VAL A 92 7.22 6.15 8.62
N LYS A 93 6.96 5.53 7.47
CA LYS A 93 6.33 6.17 6.32
C LYS A 93 4.89 5.73 6.11
N ALA A 94 4.28 5.16 7.15
CA ALA A 94 2.95 4.57 7.04
C ALA A 94 1.93 5.54 6.46
N GLN A 95 1.96 6.80 6.90
CA GLN A 95 0.99 7.78 6.43
C GLN A 95 1.15 8.03 4.93
N GLU A 96 2.38 8.09 4.45
CA GLU A 96 2.63 8.30 3.03
C GLU A 96 2.16 7.11 2.20
N VAL A 97 2.42 5.89 2.67
CA VAL A 97 1.95 4.68 1.99
C VAL A 97 0.43 4.65 1.91
N ILE A 98 -0.21 4.91 3.05
CA ILE A 98 -1.67 4.92 3.11
C ILE A 98 -2.23 6.01 2.21
N ASN A 99 -1.60 7.18 2.18
CA ASN A 99 -2.05 8.30 1.35
C ASN A 99 -2.01 7.96 -0.14
N VAL A 100 -0.99 7.23 -0.59
CA VAL A 100 -0.94 6.81 -1.99
C VAL A 100 -2.16 5.96 -2.33
N TYR A 101 -2.48 5.00 -1.46
CA TYR A 101 -3.63 4.13 -1.67
C TYR A 101 -4.94 4.93 -1.64
N LEU A 102 -5.12 5.77 -0.63
CA LEU A 102 -6.35 6.55 -0.47
C LEU A 102 -6.49 7.62 -1.55
N SER A 103 -5.38 8.20 -2.02
CA SER A 103 -5.41 9.19 -3.09
C SER A 103 -5.97 8.59 -4.38
N SER A 104 -5.61 7.35 -4.67
CA SER A 104 -6.18 6.65 -5.81
C SER A 104 -7.70 6.56 -5.69
N THR A 105 -8.18 6.17 -4.52
CA THR A 105 -9.60 6.08 -4.24
C THR A 105 -10.27 7.45 -4.31
N GLN A 106 -9.63 8.46 -3.74
CA GLN A 106 -10.16 9.82 -3.73
C GLN A 106 -10.25 10.42 -5.13
N VAL A 107 -9.24 10.18 -5.95
CA VAL A 107 -9.26 10.66 -7.34
C VAL A 107 -10.44 10.06 -8.09
N THR A 108 -10.68 8.77 -7.90
CA THR A 108 -11.82 8.10 -8.53
C THR A 108 -13.13 8.70 -8.05
N ALA A 109 -13.27 8.91 -6.74
CA ALA A 109 -14.48 9.49 -6.17
C ALA A 109 -14.70 10.93 -6.64
N THR A 110 -13.62 11.71 -6.73
CA THR A 110 -13.69 13.09 -7.20
C THR A 110 -14.15 13.15 -8.65
N ALA A 111 -13.61 12.26 -9.49
CA ALA A 111 -14.01 12.20 -10.89
C ALA A 111 -15.50 11.91 -11.02
N LYS A 112 -16.02 11.03 -10.20
CA LYS A 112 -17.45 10.72 -10.19
C LYS A 112 -18.30 11.87 -9.72
N LYS A 113 -17.78 12.69 -8.82
CA LYS A 113 -18.50 13.81 -8.24
C LYS A 113 -18.47 15.06 -9.09
N LYS A 114 -17.69 15.05 -10.15
CA LYS A 114 -17.64 16.19 -11.07
C LYS A 114 -18.71 16.02 -12.13
N PRO A 115 -19.88 16.54 -11.87
CA PRO A 115 -20.99 16.32 -12.80
C PRO A 115 -20.89 17.20 -14.04
N ASN A 116 -20.03 18.12 -14.05
CA ASN A 116 -19.96 19.10 -15.15
C ASN A 116 -18.67 19.02 -15.87
#